data_c107c6812be02c7e3aa8a79b54446fab
#
_entry.id   c107c6812be02c7e3aa8a79b54446fab
#
_cell.length_a   1.000
_cell.length_b   1.000
_cell.length_c   1.000
_cell.angle_alpha   90.00
_cell.angle_beta   90.00
_cell.angle_gamma   90.00
#
_symmetry.space_group_name_H-M   'P 1'
#
loop_
_entity.id
_entity.type
_entity.pdbx_description
1 polymer ?
#
loop_
_entity_poly.entity_id
_entity_poly.type
_entity_poly.pdbx_seq_one_letter_code
_entity_poly.pdbx_strand_id
1 'polypeptide(L)'
;MNTTFKKPLLSLSLLALNLLWACSSPKTQESSPVIAKGYDRHVELQWPKQEGISSYEIWVSTDNNKFAKRATVEDTLYLDFVNDLGKNLNLHYKVVSIDPTGGSSDLGMAPATTRDFSDEELINMVEFYTFRYFYQGAEPNSGMAPERIHIDGEYPQNDQRVVTTGGTGFGIFGLLAGIERGWITRQEGADHFQKMVNFLEKADRFHGVWPHWLHGDTGRVKPFSPNDNGGDLVESAFLMQGLLAVREYYKEGSDQEKAIAAKIDQLWKEMEWDWYTQGKNVLYWHWSPDKEWKMNFALEGYNECLITYILAASSPTHTISPEVYHQGWARSGGINTDVEAFGYSLKLKHNGAEAMGGPLFWAHYSYLGLNPKGLKDRYADYWEENRNHTLINRAWCVENQGGHKGYGEDLWGLTASYSIKGYSAHRPGEDLGVISPTAALSSMPYTPEESLKVLKNLYYNYGEKVFGRYGFYDAMSPEANYYPRRYLAIDQGPMVAMIENYRSELGWELFMGAPEIQAGLDKLGFERK
;
A
#
# COMPACT_ATOMS: atom_id res chain seq x y z
N MET A 1 -29.76 70.93 14.40
CA MET A 1 -30.41 71.73 13.35
C MET A 1 -31.19 70.77 12.43
N ASN A 2 -32.50 70.95 12.56
CA ASN A 2 -33.55 70.30 11.79
C ASN A 2 -33.39 70.53 10.28
N THR A 3 -33.82 69.61 9.46
CA THR A 3 -34.93 69.81 8.52
C THR A 3 -35.34 68.52 7.84
N THR A 4 -36.56 68.14 8.16
CA THR A 4 -37.49 67.24 7.49
C THR A 4 -37.96 67.83 6.15
N PHE A 5 -38.16 66.97 5.12
CA PHE A 5 -39.15 67.25 4.07
C PHE A 5 -39.93 65.98 3.68
N LYS A 6 -41.26 66.21 3.53
CA LYS A 6 -42.37 65.26 3.36
C LYS A 6 -42.56 64.86 1.87
N LYS A 7 -43.25 63.71 1.74
CA LYS A 7 -43.85 63.14 0.51
C LYS A 7 -44.77 64.10 -0.27
N PRO A 8 -45.11 63.72 -1.56
CA PRO A 8 -46.50 63.29 -1.71
C PRO A 8 -46.69 62.00 -2.54
N LEU A 9 -47.79 61.33 -2.27
CA LEU A 9 -48.44 60.27 -3.01
C LEU A 9 -49.01 60.79 -4.35
N LEU A 10 -48.91 59.97 -5.39
CA LEU A 10 -49.87 60.00 -6.52
C LEU A 10 -50.22 58.56 -6.91
N SER A 11 -51.49 58.26 -6.76
CA SER A 11 -52.15 57.04 -7.23
C SER A 11 -52.45 57.16 -8.72
N LEU A 12 -52.10 56.10 -9.50
CA LEU A 12 -52.77 55.87 -10.78
C LEU A 12 -52.97 54.35 -10.96
N SER A 13 -54.21 53.97 -11.01
CA SER A 13 -54.71 52.64 -11.38
C SER A 13 -54.62 52.48 -12.89
N LEU A 14 -54.07 51.35 -13.38
CA LEU A 14 -54.34 50.84 -14.73
C LEU A 14 -54.27 49.32 -14.81
N LEU A 15 -55.38 48.83 -15.20
CA LEU A 15 -55.75 47.55 -15.86
C LEU A 15 -54.72 46.40 -15.93
N ALA A 16 -55.17 45.27 -15.42
CA ALA A 16 -54.63 43.95 -15.64
C ALA A 16 -54.76 43.51 -17.11
N LEU A 17 -53.60 43.08 -17.67
CA LEU A 17 -53.59 42.21 -18.85
C LEU A 17 -52.85 40.94 -18.45
N ASN A 18 -53.60 39.84 -18.21
CA ASN A 18 -53.06 38.50 -17.96
C ASN A 18 -52.44 37.96 -19.24
N LEU A 19 -51.13 38.03 -19.38
CA LEU A 19 -50.35 37.23 -20.29
C LEU A 19 -49.78 36.05 -19.47
N LEU A 20 -50.42 34.89 -19.57
CA LEU A 20 -49.90 33.60 -19.12
C LEU A 20 -48.65 33.28 -19.96
N TRP A 21 -47.47 33.69 -19.45
CA TRP A 21 -46.23 33.07 -19.86
C TRP A 21 -46.08 31.82 -19.00
N ALA A 22 -46.28 30.65 -19.64
CA ALA A 22 -45.85 29.38 -19.11
C ALA A 22 -44.30 29.41 -19.03
N CYS A 23 -43.76 29.77 -17.88
CA CYS A 23 -42.39 29.45 -17.53
C CYS A 23 -42.29 27.93 -17.46
N SER A 24 -41.88 27.29 -18.54
CA SER A 24 -41.28 25.97 -18.49
C SER A 24 -40.00 26.13 -17.67
N SER A 25 -40.01 25.74 -16.39
CA SER A 25 -38.82 25.55 -15.59
C SER A 25 -37.86 24.69 -16.42
N PRO A 26 -36.57 25.07 -16.56
CA PRO A 26 -35.61 24.16 -17.15
C PRO A 26 -35.65 22.88 -16.30
N LYS A 27 -35.96 21.75 -16.91
CA LYS A 27 -35.75 20.45 -16.28
C LYS A 27 -34.30 20.45 -15.83
N THR A 28 -34.03 20.46 -14.54
CA THR A 28 -32.73 20.11 -13.99
C THR A 28 -32.40 18.77 -14.60
N GLN A 29 -31.42 18.73 -15.48
CA GLN A 29 -30.90 17.52 -16.05
C GLN A 29 -30.31 16.77 -14.83
N GLU A 30 -31.02 15.74 -14.34
CA GLU A 30 -30.50 14.88 -13.31
C GLU A 30 -29.15 14.37 -13.82
N SER A 31 -28.09 14.63 -13.05
CA SER A 31 -26.76 14.16 -13.39
C SER A 31 -26.80 12.63 -13.46
N SER A 32 -26.26 12.06 -14.53
CA SER A 32 -26.16 10.60 -14.67
C SER A 32 -25.53 10.00 -13.41
N PRO A 33 -26.09 8.93 -12.84
CA PRO A 33 -25.46 8.25 -11.71
C PRO A 33 -24.18 7.51 -12.10
N VAL A 34 -23.89 7.39 -13.39
CA VAL A 34 -22.67 6.78 -13.92
C VAL A 34 -21.58 7.83 -14.00
N ILE A 35 -20.42 7.52 -13.42
CA ILE A 35 -19.20 8.33 -13.51
C ILE A 35 -18.20 7.57 -14.36
N ALA A 36 -17.58 8.25 -15.33
CA ALA A 36 -16.50 7.70 -16.15
C ALA A 36 -15.29 8.63 -16.10
N LYS A 37 -14.14 8.08 -15.73
CA LYS A 37 -12.86 8.80 -15.66
C LYS A 37 -11.85 8.15 -16.59
N GLY A 38 -11.42 8.89 -17.63
CA GLY A 38 -10.39 8.44 -18.55
C GLY A 38 -8.98 8.61 -17.98
N TYR A 39 -8.15 7.62 -18.25
CA TYR A 39 -6.71 7.59 -17.99
C TYR A 39 -5.95 7.44 -19.31
N ASP A 40 -4.73 6.89 -19.27
CA ASP A 40 -3.95 6.70 -20.49
C ASP A 40 -4.50 5.55 -21.36
N ARG A 41 -4.61 4.35 -20.80
CA ARG A 41 -5.03 3.14 -21.52
C ARG A 41 -6.31 2.51 -20.98
N HIS A 42 -6.92 3.12 -19.97
CA HIS A 42 -8.20 2.63 -19.44
C HIS A 42 -9.14 3.77 -19.05
N VAL A 43 -10.39 3.38 -18.91
CA VAL A 43 -11.45 4.21 -18.31
C VAL A 43 -11.96 3.51 -17.07
N GLU A 44 -11.97 4.20 -15.93
CA GLU A 44 -12.63 3.75 -14.72
C GLU A 44 -14.08 4.20 -14.75
N LEU A 45 -14.98 3.24 -14.58
CA LEU A 45 -16.42 3.43 -14.50
C LEU A 45 -16.89 3.11 -13.09
N GLN A 46 -17.74 3.97 -12.54
CA GLN A 46 -18.35 3.78 -11.22
C GLN A 46 -19.83 4.16 -11.26
N TRP A 47 -20.65 3.44 -10.49
CA TRP A 47 -22.08 3.72 -10.31
C TRP A 47 -22.57 3.18 -8.97
N PRO A 48 -23.71 3.72 -8.43
CA PRO A 48 -24.25 3.23 -7.18
C PRO A 48 -24.88 1.85 -7.36
N LYS A 49 -24.69 1.00 -6.35
CA LYS A 49 -25.35 -0.31 -6.28
C LYS A 49 -26.86 -0.13 -6.20
N GLN A 50 -27.61 -0.90 -6.98
CA GLN A 50 -29.07 -0.91 -6.98
C GLN A 50 -29.59 -2.21 -6.34
N GLU A 51 -30.64 -2.11 -5.53
CA GLU A 51 -31.31 -3.27 -4.98
C GLU A 51 -32.03 -4.07 -6.07
N GLY A 52 -32.03 -5.39 -5.96
CA GLY A 52 -32.70 -6.28 -6.92
C GLY A 52 -32.00 -6.43 -8.26
N ILE A 53 -30.77 -5.92 -8.41
CA ILE A 53 -29.96 -6.06 -9.63
C ILE A 53 -28.93 -7.17 -9.43
N SER A 54 -28.81 -8.07 -10.41
CA SER A 54 -27.88 -9.18 -10.42
C SER A 54 -26.56 -8.86 -11.12
N SER A 55 -26.61 -8.01 -12.16
CA SER A 55 -25.40 -7.63 -12.91
C SER A 55 -25.62 -6.34 -13.69
N TYR A 56 -24.52 -5.83 -14.25
CA TYR A 56 -24.51 -4.63 -15.09
C TYR A 56 -23.81 -4.91 -16.41
N GLU A 57 -24.40 -4.48 -17.50
CA GLU A 57 -23.77 -4.49 -18.82
C GLU A 57 -23.12 -3.15 -19.10
N ILE A 58 -21.88 -3.18 -19.54
CA ILE A 58 -21.08 -2.01 -19.92
C ILE A 58 -21.03 -1.95 -21.44
N TRP A 59 -21.40 -0.81 -21.97
CA TRP A 59 -21.40 -0.52 -23.39
C TRP A 59 -20.57 0.71 -23.69
N VAL A 60 -19.82 0.72 -24.79
CA VAL A 60 -18.97 1.84 -25.22
C VAL A 60 -19.26 2.24 -26.66
N SER A 61 -19.14 3.54 -26.96
CA SER A 61 -19.23 4.11 -28.30
C SER A 61 -18.15 5.18 -28.49
N THR A 62 -17.58 5.25 -29.68
CA THR A 62 -16.64 6.30 -30.12
C THR A 62 -17.35 7.45 -30.88
N ASP A 63 -18.61 7.27 -31.28
CA ASP A 63 -19.40 8.23 -32.06
C ASP A 63 -20.71 8.67 -31.40
N ASN A 64 -20.95 8.18 -30.16
CA ASN A 64 -22.17 8.38 -29.37
C ASN A 64 -23.47 7.85 -30.03
N ASN A 65 -23.36 7.02 -31.05
CA ASN A 65 -24.50 6.46 -31.76
C ASN A 65 -24.52 4.93 -31.71
N LYS A 66 -23.39 4.30 -32.02
CA LYS A 66 -23.27 2.86 -32.07
C LYS A 66 -22.53 2.36 -30.82
N PHE A 67 -23.24 1.70 -29.94
CA PHE A 67 -22.68 1.13 -28.73
C PHE A 67 -22.34 -0.35 -28.93
N ALA A 68 -21.13 -0.72 -28.55
CA ALA A 68 -20.65 -2.11 -28.47
C ALA A 68 -20.56 -2.54 -27.01
N LYS A 69 -20.99 -3.76 -26.69
CA LYS A 69 -20.88 -4.32 -25.34
C LYS A 69 -19.41 -4.63 -25.02
N ARG A 70 -18.95 -4.16 -23.87
CA ARG A 70 -17.59 -4.40 -23.34
C ARG A 70 -17.56 -5.55 -22.34
N ALA A 71 -18.47 -5.53 -21.38
CA ALA A 71 -18.47 -6.49 -20.28
C ALA A 71 -19.87 -6.71 -19.69
N THR A 72 -20.00 -7.77 -18.90
CA THR A 72 -21.05 -7.93 -17.90
C THR A 72 -20.35 -8.14 -16.54
N VAL A 73 -20.70 -7.34 -15.54
CA VAL A 73 -20.08 -7.37 -14.21
C VAL A 73 -21.12 -7.35 -13.11
N GLU A 74 -20.80 -7.90 -11.95
CA GLU A 74 -21.64 -7.87 -10.75
C GLU A 74 -21.25 -6.70 -9.82
N ASP A 75 -20.04 -6.18 -9.99
CA ASP A 75 -19.51 -5.06 -9.22
C ASP A 75 -20.03 -3.72 -9.77
N THR A 76 -19.89 -2.68 -8.98
CA THR A 76 -20.24 -1.28 -9.32
C THR A 76 -19.04 -0.43 -9.72
N LEU A 77 -17.91 -1.07 -9.98
CA LEU A 77 -16.70 -0.50 -10.53
C LEU A 77 -16.15 -1.41 -11.64
N TYR A 78 -15.80 -0.81 -12.75
CA TYR A 78 -15.18 -1.50 -13.89
C TYR A 78 -14.06 -0.67 -14.49
N LEU A 79 -12.91 -1.30 -14.76
CA LEU A 79 -11.81 -0.72 -15.51
C LEU A 79 -11.84 -1.27 -16.93
N ASP A 80 -12.14 -0.42 -17.88
CA ASP A 80 -12.15 -0.76 -19.30
C ASP A 80 -10.81 -0.38 -19.95
N PHE A 81 -9.93 -1.38 -20.18
CA PHE A 81 -8.72 -1.18 -20.97
C PHE A 81 -9.07 -1.09 -22.45
N VAL A 82 -8.77 0.04 -23.07
CA VAL A 82 -9.23 0.41 -24.41
C VAL A 82 -8.13 0.33 -25.49
N ASN A 83 -7.08 -0.47 -25.26
CA ASN A 83 -5.98 -0.65 -26.21
C ASN A 83 -6.45 -1.11 -27.60
N ASP A 84 -7.52 -1.89 -27.65
CA ASP A 84 -8.17 -2.38 -28.86
C ASP A 84 -8.89 -1.29 -29.67
N LEU A 85 -9.28 -0.18 -29.01
CA LEU A 85 -9.96 0.95 -29.65
C LEU A 85 -8.97 2.04 -30.10
N GLY A 86 -7.74 2.06 -29.60
CA GLY A 86 -6.71 3.03 -29.97
C GLY A 86 -6.21 3.89 -28.80
N LYS A 87 -5.76 5.11 -29.14
CA LYS A 87 -5.19 6.08 -28.18
C LYS A 87 -5.88 7.44 -28.32
N ASN A 88 -5.83 8.22 -27.23
CA ASN A 88 -6.37 9.60 -27.21
C ASN A 88 -7.83 9.66 -27.68
N LEU A 89 -8.67 8.84 -27.03
CA LEU A 89 -10.04 8.59 -27.45
C LEU A 89 -11.03 9.50 -26.71
N ASN A 90 -12.08 9.92 -27.42
CA ASN A 90 -13.31 10.41 -26.81
C ASN A 90 -14.34 9.29 -26.84
N LEU A 91 -14.75 8.84 -25.67
CA LEU A 91 -15.60 7.67 -25.48
C LEU A 91 -16.90 8.07 -24.78
N HIS A 92 -17.97 7.35 -25.11
CA HIS A 92 -19.25 7.44 -24.43
C HIS A 92 -19.60 6.07 -23.86
N TYR A 93 -19.82 6.01 -22.57
CA TYR A 93 -20.20 4.80 -21.89
C TYR A 93 -21.67 4.81 -21.53
N LYS A 94 -22.28 3.64 -21.59
CA LYS A 94 -23.62 3.38 -21.11
C LYS A 94 -23.60 2.16 -20.20
N VAL A 95 -24.25 2.26 -19.04
CA VAL A 95 -24.41 1.16 -18.09
C VAL A 95 -25.88 0.76 -18.05
N VAL A 96 -26.14 -0.54 -18.18
CA VAL A 96 -27.48 -1.14 -18.14
C VAL A 96 -27.53 -2.11 -16.98
N SER A 97 -28.47 -1.95 -16.06
CA SER A 97 -28.71 -2.87 -14.96
C SER A 97 -29.56 -4.07 -15.42
N ILE A 98 -29.23 -5.27 -14.94
CA ILE A 98 -29.92 -6.52 -15.27
C ILE A 98 -30.45 -7.13 -13.96
N ASP A 99 -31.74 -7.36 -13.90
CA ASP A 99 -32.37 -8.05 -12.77
C ASP A 99 -32.21 -9.59 -12.88
N PRO A 100 -32.52 -10.36 -11.80
CA PRO A 100 -32.39 -11.82 -11.81
C PRO A 100 -33.30 -12.53 -12.81
N THR A 101 -34.31 -11.87 -13.35
CA THR A 101 -35.23 -12.42 -14.35
C THR A 101 -34.80 -12.13 -15.78
N GLY A 102 -33.72 -11.35 -15.95
CA GLY A 102 -33.19 -10.91 -17.25
C GLY A 102 -33.82 -9.59 -17.75
N GLY A 103 -34.65 -8.94 -16.92
CA GLY A 103 -35.14 -7.59 -17.22
C GLY A 103 -34.02 -6.57 -17.19
N SER A 104 -34.00 -5.64 -18.15
CA SER A 104 -32.93 -4.64 -18.28
C SER A 104 -33.47 -3.22 -18.13
N SER A 105 -32.69 -2.34 -17.49
CA SER A 105 -32.99 -0.93 -17.34
C SER A 105 -31.73 -0.07 -17.57
N ASP A 106 -31.90 1.03 -18.28
CA ASP A 106 -30.81 1.98 -18.53
C ASP A 106 -30.48 2.73 -17.23
N LEU A 107 -29.26 2.56 -16.73
CA LEU A 107 -28.82 3.22 -15.49
C LEU A 107 -28.31 4.63 -15.76
N GLY A 108 -27.62 4.82 -16.88
CA GLY A 108 -27.12 6.13 -17.29
C GLY A 108 -25.95 6.06 -18.27
N MET A 109 -25.52 7.24 -18.69
CA MET A 109 -24.41 7.44 -19.63
C MET A 109 -23.41 8.45 -19.08
N ALA A 110 -22.12 8.25 -19.43
CA ALA A 110 -21.06 9.18 -19.09
C ALA A 110 -20.01 9.25 -20.22
N PRO A 111 -19.50 10.44 -20.55
CA PRO A 111 -18.35 10.59 -21.44
C PRO A 111 -17.03 10.37 -20.69
N ALA A 112 -16.01 9.92 -21.41
CA ALA A 112 -14.64 9.83 -20.93
C ALA A 112 -13.65 10.15 -22.05
N THR A 113 -12.51 10.75 -21.69
CA THR A 113 -11.43 11.03 -22.64
C THR A 113 -10.15 10.39 -22.13
N THR A 114 -9.54 9.54 -22.94
CA THR A 114 -8.19 9.01 -22.67
C THR A 114 -7.13 9.88 -23.34
N ARG A 115 -5.94 9.95 -22.75
CA ARG A 115 -4.81 10.70 -23.30
C ARG A 115 -3.49 10.06 -22.88
N ASP A 116 -2.44 10.29 -23.65
CA ASP A 116 -1.10 9.86 -23.25
C ASP A 116 -0.66 10.56 -21.95
N PHE A 117 -0.07 9.81 -21.03
CA PHE A 117 0.48 10.29 -19.77
C PHE A 117 1.99 10.51 -19.88
N SER A 118 2.49 11.49 -19.15
CA SER A 118 3.90 11.56 -18.79
C SER A 118 4.25 10.46 -17.78
N ASP A 119 5.55 10.23 -17.60
CA ASP A 119 6.03 9.26 -16.61
C ASP A 119 5.56 9.60 -15.19
N GLU A 120 5.58 10.88 -14.83
CA GLU A 120 5.09 11.35 -13.53
C GLU A 120 3.58 11.13 -13.37
N GLU A 121 2.78 11.37 -14.39
CA GLU A 121 1.35 11.09 -14.34
C GLU A 121 1.04 9.59 -14.22
N LEU A 122 1.83 8.76 -14.88
CA LEU A 122 1.72 7.31 -14.80
C LEU A 122 2.07 6.80 -13.40
N ILE A 123 3.18 7.28 -12.83
CA ILE A 123 3.60 6.97 -11.45
C ILE A 123 2.51 7.42 -10.46
N ASN A 124 2.04 8.66 -10.58
CA ASN A 124 0.98 9.21 -9.71
C ASN A 124 -0.32 8.41 -9.79
N MET A 125 -0.70 7.94 -10.97
CA MET A 125 -1.88 7.09 -11.15
C MET A 125 -1.70 5.75 -10.44
N VAL A 126 -0.58 5.06 -10.63
CA VAL A 126 -0.31 3.76 -9.99
C VAL A 126 -0.29 3.90 -8.48
N GLU A 127 0.38 4.91 -7.96
CA GLU A 127 0.43 5.21 -6.54
C GLU A 127 -0.95 5.50 -5.95
N PHE A 128 -1.78 6.31 -6.63
CA PHE A 128 -3.18 6.57 -6.25
C PHE A 128 -4.01 5.29 -6.17
N TYR A 129 -3.91 4.41 -7.17
CA TYR A 129 -4.63 3.14 -7.13
C TYR A 129 -4.16 2.23 -6.00
N THR A 130 -2.86 2.20 -5.73
CA THR A 130 -2.28 1.42 -4.61
C THR A 130 -2.69 1.98 -3.25
N PHE A 131 -2.69 3.32 -3.08
CA PHE A 131 -3.22 4.01 -1.89
C PHE A 131 -4.66 3.58 -1.57
N ARG A 132 -5.51 3.37 -2.59
CA ARG A 132 -6.92 2.98 -2.41
C ARG A 132 -7.08 1.67 -1.65
N TYR A 133 -6.11 0.75 -1.70
CA TYR A 133 -6.12 -0.48 -0.90
C TYR A 133 -6.22 -0.16 0.59
N PHE A 134 -5.45 0.82 1.06
CA PHE A 134 -5.34 1.18 2.47
C PHE A 134 -6.42 2.16 2.94
N TYR A 135 -7.04 2.89 2.04
CA TYR A 135 -8.11 3.83 2.37
C TYR A 135 -9.51 3.27 2.09
N GLN A 136 -9.78 2.90 0.84
CA GLN A 136 -11.09 2.37 0.44
C GLN A 136 -11.26 0.89 0.78
N GLY A 137 -10.17 0.12 0.72
CA GLY A 137 -10.11 -1.30 1.06
C GLY A 137 -9.93 -1.58 2.56
N ALA A 138 -9.69 -0.55 3.39
CA ALA A 138 -9.51 -0.69 4.83
C ALA A 138 -10.70 -1.40 5.49
N GLU A 139 -10.42 -2.19 6.51
CA GLU A 139 -11.46 -2.84 7.30
C GLU A 139 -12.27 -1.76 8.07
N PRO A 140 -13.61 -1.76 7.93
CA PRO A 140 -14.42 -0.61 8.32
C PRO A 140 -14.47 -0.31 9.82
N ASN A 141 -14.28 -1.30 10.71
CA ASN A 141 -14.32 -1.07 12.16
C ASN A 141 -12.96 -0.64 12.71
N SER A 142 -11.89 -1.26 12.21
CA SER A 142 -10.52 -1.02 12.70
C SER A 142 -9.82 0.12 11.96
N GLY A 143 -10.13 0.36 10.69
CA GLY A 143 -9.35 1.22 9.81
C GLY A 143 -8.00 0.63 9.40
N MET A 144 -7.70 -0.62 9.79
CA MET A 144 -6.48 -1.33 9.42
C MET A 144 -6.60 -1.95 8.03
N ALA A 145 -5.46 -2.29 7.44
CA ALA A 145 -5.42 -2.99 6.17
C ALA A 145 -5.87 -4.46 6.34
N PRO A 146 -6.79 -4.97 5.50
CA PRO A 146 -6.99 -6.40 5.40
C PRO A 146 -5.69 -7.07 4.95
N GLU A 147 -5.41 -8.27 5.45
CA GLU A 147 -4.25 -9.05 5.03
C GLU A 147 -4.22 -9.22 3.52
N ARG A 148 -5.39 -9.54 2.94
CA ARG A 148 -5.57 -9.77 1.51
C ARG A 148 -6.94 -9.34 1.02
N ILE A 149 -7.00 -8.97 -0.26
CA ILE A 149 -8.26 -8.76 -0.97
C ILE A 149 -8.20 -9.61 -2.26
N HIS A 150 -9.08 -10.60 -2.35
CA HIS A 150 -9.21 -11.46 -3.51
C HIS A 150 -10.43 -11.04 -4.33
N ILE A 151 -10.20 -10.52 -5.52
CA ILE A 151 -11.27 -10.14 -6.45
C ILE A 151 -11.92 -11.38 -7.07
N ASP A 152 -11.23 -12.51 -7.12
CA ASP A 152 -11.77 -13.81 -7.52
C ASP A 152 -12.71 -14.46 -6.47
N GLY A 153 -12.82 -13.84 -5.26
CA GLY A 153 -13.71 -14.27 -4.20
C GLY A 153 -13.26 -15.49 -3.41
N GLU A 154 -12.12 -16.08 -3.75
CA GLU A 154 -11.57 -17.23 -3.04
C GLU A 154 -10.68 -16.78 -1.88
N TYR A 155 -11.12 -17.04 -0.64
CA TYR A 155 -10.36 -16.73 0.57
C TYR A 155 -9.95 -18.02 1.29
N PRO A 156 -8.64 -18.31 1.40
CA PRO A 156 -8.18 -19.41 2.21
C PRO A 156 -8.48 -19.12 3.69
N GLN A 157 -8.83 -20.14 4.47
CA GLN A 157 -9.00 -20.07 5.92
C GLN A 157 -10.09 -19.08 6.42
N ASN A 158 -11.05 -18.66 5.58
CA ASN A 158 -12.10 -17.70 5.92
C ASN A 158 -11.51 -16.40 6.53
N ASP A 159 -10.54 -15.80 5.87
CA ASP A 159 -9.78 -14.67 6.38
C ASP A 159 -10.18 -13.30 5.80
N GLN A 160 -11.38 -13.15 5.23
CA GLN A 160 -11.88 -11.90 4.66
C GLN A 160 -11.93 -10.72 5.65
N ARG A 161 -11.99 -11.00 6.96
CA ARG A 161 -12.03 -9.99 8.03
C ARG A 161 -10.75 -9.90 8.83
N VAL A 162 -9.72 -10.59 8.37
CA VAL A 162 -8.40 -10.56 9.02
C VAL A 162 -7.68 -9.29 8.58
N VAL A 163 -7.19 -8.55 9.56
CA VAL A 163 -6.31 -7.40 9.35
C VAL A 163 -4.88 -7.77 9.75
N THR A 164 -3.93 -7.22 9.02
CA THR A 164 -2.51 -7.50 9.21
C THR A 164 -1.83 -6.36 9.95
N THR A 165 -0.96 -6.71 10.89
CA THR A 165 -0.25 -5.74 11.72
C THR A 165 0.83 -5.02 10.90
N GLY A 166 1.77 -5.72 10.32
CA GLY A 166 2.87 -5.13 9.56
C GLY A 166 2.41 -4.50 8.26
N GLY A 167 1.54 -5.20 7.50
CA GLY A 167 0.98 -4.63 6.26
C GLY A 167 0.21 -3.33 6.48
N THR A 168 -0.46 -3.18 7.63
CA THR A 168 -1.06 -1.89 8.05
C THR A 168 0.02 -0.84 8.26
N GLY A 169 1.13 -1.18 8.94
CA GLY A 169 2.26 -0.27 9.14
C GLY A 169 2.83 0.26 7.83
N PHE A 170 2.93 -0.60 6.83
CA PHE A 170 3.37 -0.20 5.49
C PHE A 170 2.36 0.73 4.81
N GLY A 171 1.07 0.41 4.92
CA GLY A 171 -0.01 1.21 4.35
C GLY A 171 -0.16 2.60 4.96
N ILE A 172 0.28 2.81 6.20
CA ILE A 172 0.29 4.11 6.87
C ILE A 172 1.07 5.14 6.04
N PHE A 173 2.21 4.78 5.46
CA PHE A 173 2.97 5.70 4.58
C PHE A 173 2.16 6.09 3.35
N GLY A 174 1.39 5.14 2.79
CA GLY A 174 0.47 5.42 1.69
C GLY A 174 -0.69 6.34 2.08
N LEU A 175 -1.21 6.23 3.32
CA LEU A 175 -2.25 7.13 3.83
C LEU A 175 -1.71 8.55 4.02
N LEU A 176 -0.48 8.70 4.52
CA LEU A 176 0.21 10.00 4.63
C LEU A 176 0.45 10.60 3.25
N ALA A 177 0.92 9.80 2.28
CA ALA A 177 1.03 10.22 0.89
C ALA A 177 -0.32 10.69 0.32
N GLY A 178 -1.40 9.97 0.61
CA GLY A 178 -2.76 10.34 0.19
C GLY A 178 -3.22 11.72 0.69
N ILE A 179 -2.82 12.12 1.89
CA ILE A 179 -3.08 13.46 2.44
C ILE A 179 -2.24 14.50 1.69
N GLU A 180 -0.92 14.29 1.57
CA GLU A 180 -0.01 15.24 0.91
C GLU A 180 -0.30 15.41 -0.59
N ARG A 181 -0.75 14.35 -1.27
CA ARG A 181 -1.17 14.38 -2.68
C ARG A 181 -2.59 14.96 -2.89
N GLY A 182 -3.32 15.23 -1.80
CA GLY A 182 -4.69 15.74 -1.87
C GLY A 182 -5.72 14.73 -2.38
N TRP A 183 -5.45 13.43 -2.28
CA TRP A 183 -6.41 12.38 -2.61
C TRP A 183 -7.46 12.22 -1.53
N ILE A 184 -7.10 12.53 -0.31
CA ILE A 184 -7.99 12.72 0.83
C ILE A 184 -7.62 14.02 1.54
N THR A 185 -8.58 14.60 2.24
CA THR A 185 -8.33 15.77 3.08
C THR A 185 -7.54 15.39 4.34
N ARG A 186 -6.85 16.36 4.93
CA ARG A 186 -6.15 16.15 6.20
C ARG A 186 -7.10 15.69 7.32
N GLN A 187 -8.35 16.16 7.32
CA GLN A 187 -9.37 15.74 8.28
C GLN A 187 -9.78 14.27 8.06
N GLU A 188 -10.02 13.85 6.83
CA GLU A 188 -10.32 12.44 6.52
C GLU A 188 -9.19 11.52 6.96
N GLY A 189 -7.92 11.93 6.75
CA GLY A 189 -6.76 11.24 7.25
C GLY A 189 -6.74 11.14 8.78
N ALA A 190 -7.00 12.26 9.48
CA ALA A 190 -7.06 12.28 10.93
C ALA A 190 -8.17 11.37 11.49
N ASP A 191 -9.36 11.38 10.87
CA ASP A 191 -10.47 10.50 11.25
C ASP A 191 -10.12 9.02 11.07
N HIS A 192 -9.43 8.69 9.97
CA HIS A 192 -8.95 7.34 9.70
C HIS A 192 -7.92 6.88 10.75
N PHE A 193 -6.89 7.68 11.01
CA PHE A 193 -5.88 7.36 12.02
C PHE A 193 -6.44 7.31 13.44
N GLN A 194 -7.40 8.18 13.77
CA GLN A 194 -8.08 8.13 15.08
C GLN A 194 -8.81 6.80 15.28
N LYS A 195 -9.50 6.30 14.24
CA LYS A 195 -10.15 4.99 14.26
C LYS A 195 -9.11 3.89 14.48
N MET A 196 -8.03 3.90 13.73
CA MET A 196 -6.96 2.91 13.80
C MET A 196 -6.31 2.86 15.19
N VAL A 197 -5.89 4.00 15.75
CA VAL A 197 -5.23 4.00 17.07
C VAL A 197 -6.18 3.61 18.21
N ASN A 198 -7.47 3.96 18.10
CA ASN A 198 -8.48 3.54 19.08
C ASN A 198 -8.75 2.03 19.02
N PHE A 199 -8.64 1.42 17.86
CA PHE A 199 -8.73 -0.03 17.71
C PHE A 199 -7.48 -0.71 18.28
N LEU A 200 -6.29 -0.26 17.91
CA LEU A 200 -5.01 -0.81 18.35
C LEU A 200 -4.82 -0.75 19.88
N GLU A 201 -5.35 0.29 20.54
CA GLU A 201 -5.34 0.40 22.01
C GLU A 201 -6.09 -0.74 22.69
N LYS A 202 -7.20 -1.21 22.07
CA LYS A 202 -8.10 -2.22 22.62
C LYS A 202 -7.82 -3.62 22.12
N ALA A 203 -7.04 -3.75 21.05
CA ALA A 203 -6.68 -5.03 20.45
C ALA A 203 -5.80 -5.87 21.39
N ASP A 204 -5.77 -7.18 21.16
CA ASP A 204 -4.88 -8.07 21.91
C ASP A 204 -3.42 -7.64 21.73
N ARG A 205 -2.71 -7.53 22.87
CA ARG A 205 -1.26 -7.24 22.92
C ARG A 205 -0.61 -8.14 23.96
N PHE A 206 0.61 -8.52 23.69
CA PHE A 206 1.41 -9.43 24.51
C PHE A 206 2.74 -8.76 24.87
N HIS A 207 2.89 -8.30 26.11
CA HIS A 207 3.97 -7.39 26.48
C HIS A 207 4.07 -6.16 25.56
N GLY A 208 2.89 -5.55 25.29
CA GLY A 208 2.76 -4.37 24.43
C GLY A 208 2.83 -4.63 22.92
N VAL A 209 3.15 -5.86 22.49
CA VAL A 209 3.35 -6.27 21.09
C VAL A 209 2.08 -6.88 20.51
N TRP A 210 1.67 -6.45 19.33
CA TRP A 210 0.51 -6.99 18.63
C TRP A 210 0.83 -8.31 17.95
N PRO A 211 -0.19 -9.17 17.72
CA PRO A 211 -0.01 -10.40 16.96
C PRO A 211 0.17 -10.10 15.46
N HIS A 212 0.60 -11.10 14.71
CA HIS A 212 0.73 -11.06 13.26
C HIS A 212 -0.59 -10.63 12.60
N TRP A 213 -1.68 -11.31 12.98
CA TRP A 213 -3.04 -11.04 12.50
C TRP A 213 -4.03 -10.79 13.63
N LEU A 214 -4.98 -9.90 13.34
CA LEU A 214 -6.12 -9.60 14.21
C LEU A 214 -7.45 -9.83 13.45
N HIS A 215 -8.50 -10.19 14.18
CA HIS A 215 -9.85 -10.04 13.68
C HIS A 215 -10.23 -8.56 13.68
N GLY A 216 -10.53 -7.98 12.50
CA GLY A 216 -10.77 -6.55 12.34
C GLY A 216 -12.02 -6.03 13.06
N ASP A 217 -12.98 -6.90 13.37
CA ASP A 217 -14.21 -6.56 14.12
C ASP A 217 -14.03 -6.60 15.64
N THR A 218 -13.13 -7.45 16.15
CA THR A 218 -13.00 -7.70 17.60
C THR A 218 -11.65 -7.29 18.21
N GLY A 219 -10.63 -7.12 17.40
CA GLY A 219 -9.27 -6.88 17.87
C GLY A 219 -8.60 -8.11 18.53
N ARG A 220 -9.23 -9.28 18.42
CA ARG A 220 -8.67 -10.53 18.95
C ARG A 220 -7.66 -11.13 18.00
N VAL A 221 -6.64 -11.80 18.58
CA VAL A 221 -5.64 -12.51 17.79
C VAL A 221 -6.27 -13.54 16.86
N LYS A 222 -5.92 -13.49 15.59
CA LYS A 222 -6.11 -14.57 14.62
C LYS A 222 -4.77 -15.28 14.47
N PRO A 223 -4.62 -16.54 14.95
CA PRO A 223 -3.34 -17.24 14.83
C PRO A 223 -2.88 -17.34 13.38
N PHE A 224 -1.66 -16.92 13.11
CA PHE A 224 -1.02 -17.11 11.81
C PHE A 224 -0.66 -18.57 11.58
N SER A 225 -0.19 -19.23 12.66
CA SER A 225 0.07 -20.66 12.69
C SER A 225 -0.25 -21.22 14.09
N PRO A 226 -0.21 -22.55 14.31
CA PRO A 226 -0.48 -23.14 15.61
C PRO A 226 0.43 -22.68 16.75
N ASN A 227 1.63 -22.19 16.45
CA ASN A 227 2.57 -21.67 17.43
C ASN A 227 2.73 -20.14 17.36
N ASP A 228 2.11 -19.50 16.39
CA ASP A 228 2.10 -18.05 16.19
C ASP A 228 0.68 -17.53 16.50
N ASN A 229 0.40 -17.43 17.80
CA ASN A 229 -0.90 -17.06 18.35
C ASN A 229 -0.77 -16.00 19.45
N GLY A 230 0.32 -15.26 19.45
CA GLY A 230 0.64 -14.22 20.44
C GLY A 230 1.25 -12.99 19.81
N GLY A 231 2.15 -12.31 20.53
CA GLY A 231 2.84 -11.14 20.06
C GLY A 231 3.89 -11.47 19.00
N ASP A 232 3.80 -10.80 17.86
CA ASP A 232 4.78 -10.83 16.78
C ASP A 232 5.58 -9.53 16.79
N LEU A 233 6.86 -9.64 17.21
CA LEU A 233 7.72 -8.47 17.39
C LEU A 233 8.08 -7.81 16.06
N VAL A 234 8.21 -8.58 14.98
CA VAL A 234 8.60 -8.09 13.66
C VAL A 234 7.45 -7.33 13.00
N GLU A 235 6.25 -7.93 12.99
CA GLU A 235 5.05 -7.27 12.47
C GLU A 235 4.71 -6.01 13.26
N SER A 236 4.86 -6.06 14.58
CA SER A 236 4.67 -4.88 15.45
C SER A 236 5.72 -3.80 15.21
N ALA A 237 6.95 -4.16 14.85
CA ALA A 237 7.97 -3.19 14.46
C ALA A 237 7.60 -2.48 13.15
N PHE A 238 7.08 -3.22 12.16
CA PHE A 238 6.57 -2.62 10.92
C PHE A 238 5.40 -1.68 11.17
N LEU A 239 4.46 -2.05 12.05
CA LEU A 239 3.36 -1.16 12.44
C LEU A 239 3.88 0.10 13.14
N MET A 240 4.78 -0.06 14.11
CA MET A 240 5.29 1.07 14.87
C MET A 240 6.15 2.01 14.02
N GLN A 241 6.85 1.50 13.01
CA GLN A 241 7.55 2.33 12.02
C GLN A 241 6.60 3.33 11.35
N GLY A 242 5.44 2.87 10.87
CA GLY A 242 4.41 3.72 10.30
C GLY A 242 3.77 4.66 11.32
N LEU A 243 3.41 4.15 12.50
CA LEU A 243 2.78 4.96 13.55
C LEU A 243 3.67 6.11 14.03
N LEU A 244 4.98 5.91 14.15
CA LEU A 244 5.90 6.99 14.51
C LEU A 244 5.97 8.08 13.43
N ALA A 245 5.85 7.73 12.16
CA ALA A 245 5.72 8.73 11.09
C ALA A 245 4.41 9.54 11.24
N VAL A 246 3.28 8.91 11.59
CA VAL A 246 2.03 9.63 11.90
C VAL A 246 2.18 10.54 13.10
N ARG A 247 2.85 10.08 14.17
CA ARG A 247 3.14 10.90 15.34
C ARG A 247 3.88 12.18 14.98
N GLU A 248 4.94 12.06 14.19
CA GLU A 248 5.73 13.19 13.72
C GLU A 248 4.92 14.13 12.82
N TYR A 249 4.07 13.59 11.97
CA TYR A 249 3.22 14.35 11.07
C TYR A 249 2.16 15.19 11.81
N TYR A 250 1.64 14.68 12.95
CA TYR A 250 0.50 15.29 13.66
C TYR A 250 0.86 15.99 14.97
N LYS A 251 2.09 15.87 15.47
CA LYS A 251 2.49 16.39 16.80
C LYS A 251 2.23 17.90 17.02
N GLU A 252 2.23 18.71 15.96
CA GLU A 252 1.99 20.16 16.02
C GLU A 252 0.64 20.56 15.39
N GLY A 253 -0.22 19.61 15.13
CA GLY A 253 -1.50 19.82 14.43
C GLY A 253 -2.65 20.30 15.33
N SER A 254 -3.88 19.99 14.91
CA SER A 254 -5.11 20.24 15.67
C SER A 254 -5.16 19.44 16.98
N ASP A 255 -6.13 19.71 17.85
CA ASP A 255 -6.31 18.96 19.10
C ASP A 255 -6.54 17.47 18.85
N GLN A 256 -7.29 17.11 17.80
CA GLN A 256 -7.49 15.72 17.38
C GLN A 256 -6.16 15.09 16.94
N GLU A 257 -5.38 15.76 16.11
CA GLU A 257 -4.10 15.28 15.61
C GLU A 257 -3.09 15.10 16.75
N LYS A 258 -3.01 16.03 17.68
CA LYS A 258 -2.20 15.91 18.91
C LYS A 258 -2.64 14.75 19.79
N ALA A 259 -3.95 14.49 19.88
CA ALA A 259 -4.46 13.33 20.64
C ALA A 259 -4.06 12.00 19.97
N ILE A 260 -4.08 11.93 18.63
CA ILE A 260 -3.57 10.77 17.87
C ILE A 260 -2.07 10.57 18.16
N ALA A 261 -1.28 11.64 18.06
CA ALA A 261 0.17 11.59 18.31
C ALA A 261 0.48 11.15 19.75
N ALA A 262 -0.24 11.66 20.75
CA ALA A 262 -0.09 11.26 22.15
C ALA A 262 -0.47 9.79 22.39
N LYS A 263 -1.50 9.29 21.72
CA LYS A 263 -1.90 7.88 21.80
C LYS A 263 -0.82 6.97 21.19
N ILE A 264 -0.26 7.35 20.05
CA ILE A 264 0.86 6.60 19.43
C ILE A 264 2.07 6.58 20.38
N ASP A 265 2.41 7.71 20.98
CA ASP A 265 3.50 7.82 21.94
C ASP A 265 3.30 6.91 23.17
N GLN A 266 2.06 6.82 23.67
CA GLN A 266 1.69 5.89 24.73
C GLN A 266 1.89 4.43 24.30
N LEU A 267 1.34 4.04 23.14
CA LEU A 267 1.45 2.68 22.61
C LEU A 267 2.92 2.28 22.38
N TRP A 268 3.72 3.21 21.86
CA TRP A 268 5.16 3.06 21.68
C TRP A 268 5.90 2.76 22.99
N LYS A 269 5.59 3.51 24.05
CA LYS A 269 6.19 3.36 25.39
C LYS A 269 5.79 2.08 26.11
N GLU A 270 4.67 1.48 25.74
CA GLU A 270 4.15 0.25 26.34
C GLU A 270 4.72 -1.03 25.70
N MET A 271 5.47 -0.93 24.60
CA MET A 271 6.11 -2.09 23.97
C MET A 271 7.36 -2.52 24.75
N GLU A 272 7.33 -3.71 25.33
CA GLU A 272 8.40 -4.28 26.16
C GLU A 272 9.44 -4.99 25.27
N TRP A 273 10.22 -4.24 24.50
CA TRP A 273 11.24 -4.78 23.59
C TRP A 273 12.29 -5.64 24.30
N ASP A 274 12.70 -5.23 25.50
CA ASP A 274 13.64 -5.93 26.36
C ASP A 274 13.11 -7.30 26.81
N TRP A 275 11.79 -7.45 27.00
CA TRP A 275 11.16 -8.74 27.25
C TRP A 275 11.48 -9.76 26.17
N TYR A 276 11.42 -9.34 24.91
CA TYR A 276 11.65 -10.19 23.75
C TYR A 276 13.11 -10.59 23.53
N THR A 277 14.02 -10.21 24.43
CA THR A 277 15.39 -10.73 24.49
C THR A 277 15.48 -12.06 25.23
N GLN A 278 14.50 -12.47 26.02
CA GLN A 278 14.59 -13.58 26.97
C GLN A 278 15.81 -13.44 27.94
N GLY A 279 16.27 -12.20 28.19
CA GLY A 279 17.48 -11.92 28.96
C GLY A 279 18.79 -12.28 28.25
N LYS A 280 18.78 -12.45 26.92
CA LYS A 280 19.94 -12.76 26.07
C LYS A 280 20.29 -11.59 25.17
N ASN A 281 21.44 -11.66 24.49
CA ASN A 281 21.89 -10.64 23.55
C ASN A 281 21.36 -10.87 22.13
N VAL A 282 20.05 -11.09 22.00
CA VAL A 282 19.34 -11.28 20.72
C VAL A 282 17.85 -11.05 20.93
N LEU A 283 17.14 -10.54 19.91
CA LEU A 283 15.67 -10.46 19.92
C LEU A 283 15.06 -11.74 19.39
N TYR A 284 13.89 -12.10 19.94
CA TYR A 284 13.09 -13.24 19.50
C TYR A 284 11.78 -12.77 18.87
N TRP A 285 11.33 -13.50 17.86
CA TRP A 285 10.18 -13.14 17.03
C TRP A 285 8.87 -13.10 17.81
N HIS A 286 8.57 -14.15 18.59
CA HIS A 286 7.22 -14.42 19.06
C HIS A 286 7.19 -14.90 20.52
N TRP A 287 6.15 -14.46 21.23
CA TRP A 287 5.76 -14.98 22.54
C TRP A 287 4.23 -15.03 22.68
N SER A 288 3.71 -16.05 23.37
CA SER A 288 2.29 -16.15 23.74
C SER A 288 2.10 -16.75 25.13
N PRO A 289 0.98 -16.43 25.83
CA PRO A 289 0.79 -16.90 27.21
C PRO A 289 0.57 -18.41 27.34
N ASP A 290 0.12 -19.10 26.29
CA ASP A 290 -0.14 -20.54 26.29
C ASP A 290 0.99 -21.38 25.67
N LYS A 291 1.85 -20.77 24.86
CA LYS A 291 2.97 -21.44 24.20
C LYS A 291 4.32 -20.91 24.67
N GLU A 292 4.32 -19.78 25.38
CA GLU A 292 5.55 -19.11 25.84
C GLU A 292 6.52 -18.91 24.66
N TRP A 293 7.76 -19.26 24.82
CA TRP A 293 8.82 -19.15 23.81
C TRP A 293 8.91 -20.37 22.87
N LYS A 294 7.83 -21.10 22.62
CA LYS A 294 7.88 -22.37 21.88
C LYS A 294 8.45 -22.22 20.47
N MET A 295 8.19 -21.12 19.78
CA MET A 295 8.81 -20.84 18.47
C MET A 295 10.33 -20.67 18.59
N ASN A 296 10.79 -20.01 19.66
CA ASN A 296 12.19 -19.77 19.99
C ASN A 296 13.05 -19.35 18.79
N PHE A 297 12.46 -18.51 17.90
CA PHE A 297 13.11 -18.06 16.68
C PHE A 297 13.86 -16.75 16.95
N ALA A 298 15.19 -16.84 17.01
CA ALA A 298 16.06 -15.68 17.18
C ALA A 298 16.15 -14.89 15.85
N LEU A 299 16.05 -13.56 15.94
CA LEU A 299 16.18 -12.65 14.82
C LEU A 299 17.65 -12.33 14.54
N GLU A 300 18.33 -13.22 13.84
CA GLU A 300 19.76 -13.13 13.57
C GLU A 300 20.07 -13.05 12.08
N GLY A 301 21.05 -12.21 11.71
CA GLY A 301 21.52 -12.08 10.33
C GLY A 301 20.62 -11.21 9.46
N TYR A 302 21.08 -10.92 8.23
CA TYR A 302 20.40 -9.98 7.35
C TYR A 302 19.14 -10.58 6.72
N ASN A 303 18.05 -9.88 6.93
CA ASN A 303 16.73 -10.04 6.34
C ASN A 303 15.92 -8.75 6.57
N GLU A 304 14.58 -8.81 6.55
CA GLU A 304 13.66 -7.69 6.77
C GLU A 304 13.68 -7.07 8.18
N CYS A 305 14.30 -7.74 9.17
CA CYS A 305 14.13 -7.43 10.60
C CYS A 305 15.03 -6.30 11.15
N LEU A 306 15.83 -5.61 10.33
CA LEU A 306 16.73 -4.54 10.82
C LEU A 306 15.96 -3.47 11.62
N ILE A 307 14.79 -3.06 11.15
CA ILE A 307 13.97 -2.03 11.80
C ILE A 307 13.54 -2.46 13.21
N THR A 308 13.36 -3.75 13.48
CA THR A 308 13.01 -4.27 14.79
C THR A 308 14.09 -3.94 15.82
N TYR A 309 15.37 -4.11 15.47
CA TYR A 309 16.49 -3.76 16.32
C TYR A 309 16.67 -2.26 16.52
N ILE A 310 16.45 -1.48 15.47
CA ILE A 310 16.53 -0.01 15.54
C ILE A 310 15.44 0.52 16.48
N LEU A 311 14.20 0.07 16.32
CA LEU A 311 13.10 0.46 17.20
C LEU A 311 13.35 0.02 18.65
N ALA A 312 13.78 -1.22 18.86
CA ALA A 312 14.12 -1.71 20.19
C ALA A 312 15.22 -0.89 20.88
N ALA A 313 16.26 -0.47 20.13
CA ALA A 313 17.31 0.39 20.67
C ALA A 313 16.83 1.83 20.91
N SER A 314 15.83 2.29 20.16
CA SER A 314 15.23 3.62 20.23
C SER A 314 14.16 3.75 21.31
N SER A 315 13.67 2.64 21.87
CA SER A 315 12.59 2.66 22.87
C SER A 315 12.96 3.55 24.07
N PRO A 316 12.06 4.49 24.46
CA PRO A 316 12.33 5.38 25.60
C PRO A 316 12.14 4.70 26.96
N THR A 317 11.50 3.54 27.02
CA THR A 317 11.13 2.84 28.26
C THR A 317 11.72 1.45 28.37
N HIS A 318 11.69 0.65 27.29
CA HIS A 318 12.07 -0.75 27.25
C HIS A 318 13.19 -1.00 26.24
N THR A 319 14.25 -0.23 26.35
CA THR A 319 15.34 -0.24 25.36
C THR A 319 16.29 -1.42 25.53
N ILE A 320 16.83 -1.90 24.42
CA ILE A 320 17.90 -2.92 24.41
C ILE A 320 19.30 -2.29 24.46
N SER A 321 20.30 -3.06 24.90
CA SER A 321 21.70 -2.63 24.83
C SER A 321 22.28 -2.82 23.42
N PRO A 322 23.38 -2.11 23.07
CA PRO A 322 24.05 -2.30 21.77
C PRO A 322 24.52 -3.73 21.52
N GLU A 323 24.84 -4.47 22.59
CA GLU A 323 25.27 -5.88 22.49
C GLU A 323 24.20 -6.76 21.87
N VAL A 324 22.90 -6.47 22.11
CA VAL A 324 21.79 -7.23 21.52
C VAL A 324 21.81 -7.10 19.99
N TYR A 325 22.12 -5.92 19.46
CA TYR A 325 22.30 -5.71 18.04
C TYR A 325 23.57 -6.39 17.51
N HIS A 326 24.72 -6.11 18.15
CA HIS A 326 26.00 -6.56 17.63
C HIS A 326 26.23 -8.06 17.76
N GLN A 327 25.76 -8.69 18.84
CA GLN A 327 25.91 -10.14 19.05
C GLN A 327 24.75 -10.93 18.44
N GLY A 328 23.52 -10.43 18.55
CA GLY A 328 22.32 -11.04 17.98
C GLY A 328 22.23 -10.82 16.48
N TRP A 329 21.72 -9.68 16.07
CA TRP A 329 21.55 -9.36 14.65
C TRP A 329 22.81 -9.57 13.82
N ALA A 330 23.91 -8.93 14.22
CA ALA A 330 25.15 -8.95 13.46
C ALA A 330 26.03 -10.18 13.74
N ARG A 331 25.60 -11.13 14.61
CA ARG A 331 26.34 -12.36 14.92
C ARG A 331 27.81 -12.11 15.25
N SER A 332 28.11 -11.02 16.01
CA SER A 332 29.46 -10.58 16.34
C SER A 332 30.36 -10.34 15.11
N GLY A 333 29.80 -9.89 14.00
CA GLY A 333 30.46 -9.70 12.72
C GLY A 333 30.30 -10.87 11.74
N GLY A 334 29.69 -11.98 12.16
CA GLY A 334 29.40 -13.12 11.27
C GLY A 334 28.37 -12.83 10.18
N ILE A 335 27.73 -11.65 10.24
CA ILE A 335 26.82 -11.13 9.20
C ILE A 335 27.57 -10.68 7.93
N ASN A 336 28.87 -10.39 8.00
CA ASN A 336 29.62 -9.89 6.86
C ASN A 336 29.91 -10.99 5.82
N THR A 337 29.94 -10.57 4.56
CA THR A 337 30.36 -11.34 3.40
C THR A 337 31.01 -10.44 2.36
N ASP A 338 31.67 -11.04 1.37
CA ASP A 338 32.18 -10.35 0.17
C ASP A 338 31.71 -11.12 -1.08
N VAL A 339 30.46 -11.54 -1.09
CA VAL A 339 29.85 -12.22 -2.23
C VAL A 339 29.70 -11.24 -3.40
N GLU A 340 30.02 -11.70 -4.60
CA GLU A 340 29.79 -10.97 -5.84
C GLU A 340 28.92 -11.82 -6.79
N ALA A 341 27.87 -11.20 -7.33
CA ALA A 341 26.99 -11.81 -8.33
C ALA A 341 26.68 -10.78 -9.41
N PHE A 342 26.80 -11.15 -10.68
CA PHE A 342 26.53 -10.28 -11.86
C PHE A 342 27.31 -8.94 -11.83
N GLY A 343 28.50 -8.93 -11.20
CA GLY A 343 29.32 -7.70 -11.05
C GLY A 343 28.87 -6.77 -9.94
N TYR A 344 27.97 -7.18 -9.06
CA TYR A 344 27.53 -6.43 -7.87
C TYR A 344 27.93 -7.16 -6.59
N SER A 345 28.45 -6.42 -5.60
CA SER A 345 28.89 -6.98 -4.32
C SER A 345 27.82 -6.84 -3.26
N LEU A 346 27.62 -7.90 -2.47
CA LEU A 346 26.88 -7.84 -1.20
C LEU A 346 27.89 -7.85 -0.04
N LYS A 347 27.65 -7.02 0.96
CA LYS A 347 28.46 -6.93 2.18
C LYS A 347 27.83 -7.66 3.36
N LEU A 348 26.54 -7.92 3.28
CA LEU A 348 25.78 -8.65 4.26
C LEU A 348 25.39 -10.03 3.75
N LYS A 349 25.54 -11.03 4.63
CA LYS A 349 25.14 -12.40 4.36
C LYS A 349 23.63 -12.51 4.50
N HIS A 350 22.95 -12.62 3.39
CA HIS A 350 21.50 -12.81 3.35
C HIS A 350 21.11 -14.20 3.84
N ASN A 351 20.25 -14.28 4.84
CA ASN A 351 19.87 -15.54 5.49
C ASN A 351 19.30 -16.56 4.49
N GLY A 352 20.00 -17.72 4.33
CA GLY A 352 19.58 -18.78 3.42
C GLY A 352 19.60 -18.41 1.92
N ALA A 353 20.18 -17.24 1.56
CA ALA A 353 20.28 -16.75 0.18
C ALA A 353 21.65 -16.12 -0.09
N GLU A 354 22.69 -16.72 0.44
CA GLU A 354 24.02 -16.14 0.58
C GLU A 354 24.72 -15.86 -0.74
N ALA A 355 24.36 -16.57 -1.83
CA ALA A 355 25.06 -16.46 -3.10
C ALA A 355 24.61 -15.25 -3.96
N MET A 356 23.34 -14.89 -3.92
CA MET A 356 22.75 -13.89 -4.84
C MET A 356 21.70 -12.99 -4.17
N GLY A 357 21.60 -13.03 -2.84
CA GLY A 357 20.60 -12.28 -2.09
C GLY A 357 19.24 -12.95 -2.02
N GLY A 358 18.44 -12.52 -1.05
CA GLY A 358 17.09 -13.03 -0.77
C GLY A 358 16.00 -12.40 -1.64
N PRO A 359 14.73 -12.64 -1.30
CA PRO A 359 13.60 -11.96 -1.91
C PRO A 359 13.70 -10.44 -1.68
N LEU A 360 13.25 -9.63 -2.64
CA LEU A 360 13.49 -8.18 -2.62
C LEU A 360 12.77 -7.43 -1.48
N PHE A 361 11.75 -8.00 -0.85
CA PHE A 361 11.14 -7.35 0.31
C PHE A 361 12.16 -7.06 1.44
N TRP A 362 13.29 -7.79 1.50
CA TRP A 362 14.37 -7.51 2.45
C TRP A 362 15.05 -6.15 2.21
N ALA A 363 15.05 -5.65 0.98
CA ALA A 363 15.52 -4.31 0.66
C ALA A 363 14.45 -3.21 0.86
N HIS A 364 13.21 -3.58 1.24
CA HIS A 364 12.10 -2.65 1.32
C HIS A 364 11.56 -2.45 2.74
N TYR A 365 11.15 -3.53 3.44
CA TYR A 365 10.32 -3.43 4.64
C TYR A 365 10.93 -2.61 5.78
N SER A 366 12.21 -2.81 6.10
CA SER A 366 12.91 -1.97 7.08
C SER A 366 13.08 -0.52 6.62
N TYR A 367 13.07 -0.27 5.32
CA TYR A 367 13.46 1.02 4.73
C TYR A 367 12.27 1.85 4.24
N LEU A 368 11.06 1.54 4.67
CA LEU A 368 9.90 2.38 4.36
C LEU A 368 9.93 3.71 5.11
N GLY A 369 10.36 3.67 6.37
CA GLY A 369 10.61 4.86 7.18
C GLY A 369 12.10 5.11 7.44
N LEU A 370 12.90 4.05 7.60
CA LEU A 370 14.35 4.18 7.79
C LEU A 370 15.03 4.55 6.46
N ASN A 371 15.51 5.80 6.36
CA ASN A 371 16.18 6.26 5.16
C ASN A 371 17.54 5.57 4.99
N PRO A 372 17.77 4.76 3.95
CA PRO A 372 19.05 4.09 3.73
C PRO A 372 20.12 5.02 3.13
N LYS A 373 19.75 6.21 2.61
CA LYS A 373 20.70 7.16 2.00
C LYS A 373 21.70 7.65 3.05
N GLY A 374 22.96 7.34 2.85
CA GLY A 374 24.02 7.71 3.77
C GLY A 374 23.99 6.97 5.11
N LEU A 375 23.10 5.99 5.28
CA LEU A 375 23.00 5.15 6.48
C LEU A 375 24.07 4.05 6.43
N LYS A 376 24.99 4.08 7.40
CA LYS A 376 26.11 3.14 7.49
C LYS A 376 26.31 2.70 8.93
N ASP A 377 26.80 1.51 9.08
CA ASP A 377 27.40 1.06 10.33
C ASP A 377 28.73 0.34 10.05
N ARG A 378 29.29 -0.33 11.05
CA ARG A 378 30.53 -1.10 10.87
C ARG A 378 30.40 -2.31 9.93
N TYR A 379 29.19 -2.67 9.53
CA TYR A 379 28.92 -3.89 8.74
C TYR A 379 28.63 -3.57 7.27
N ALA A 380 27.90 -2.49 6.97
CA ALA A 380 27.50 -2.13 5.61
C ALA A 380 27.18 -0.64 5.42
N ASP A 381 27.20 -0.23 4.16
CA ASP A 381 26.45 0.90 3.63
C ASP A 381 25.10 0.38 3.13
N TYR A 382 24.01 0.75 3.79
CA TYR A 382 22.69 0.16 3.53
C TYR A 382 22.05 0.64 2.22
N TRP A 383 22.45 1.81 1.71
CA TRP A 383 22.04 2.24 0.37
C TRP A 383 22.68 1.37 -0.70
N GLU A 384 23.99 1.17 -0.60
CA GLU A 384 24.74 0.35 -1.56
C GLU A 384 24.28 -1.13 -1.50
N GLU A 385 24.09 -1.67 -0.30
CA GLU A 385 23.61 -3.03 -0.10
C GLU A 385 22.27 -3.27 -0.78
N ASN A 386 21.27 -2.41 -0.51
CA ASN A 386 19.92 -2.56 -1.06
C ASN A 386 19.90 -2.35 -2.58
N ARG A 387 20.67 -1.38 -3.08
CA ARG A 387 20.80 -1.14 -4.52
C ARG A 387 21.43 -2.32 -5.23
N ASN A 388 22.54 -2.86 -4.70
CA ASN A 388 23.21 -4.02 -5.28
C ASN A 388 22.34 -5.27 -5.21
N HIS A 389 21.63 -5.50 -4.11
CA HIS A 389 20.65 -6.59 -3.99
C HIS A 389 19.56 -6.48 -5.07
N THR A 390 19.02 -5.28 -5.31
CA THR A 390 18.03 -5.02 -6.35
C THR A 390 18.60 -5.30 -7.75
N LEU A 391 19.83 -4.84 -8.02
CA LEU A 391 20.47 -5.04 -9.31
C LEU A 391 20.84 -6.50 -9.58
N ILE A 392 21.20 -7.28 -8.56
CA ILE A 392 21.40 -8.74 -8.66
C ILE A 392 20.10 -9.44 -9.03
N ASN A 393 19.00 -9.11 -8.33
CA ASN A 393 17.68 -9.68 -8.60
C ASN A 393 17.22 -9.37 -10.04
N ARG A 394 17.41 -8.13 -10.48
CA ARG A 394 17.16 -7.72 -11.87
C ARG A 394 18.05 -8.48 -12.87
N ALA A 395 19.34 -8.56 -12.61
CA ALA A 395 20.29 -9.22 -13.52
C ALA A 395 19.97 -10.72 -13.71
N TRP A 396 19.54 -11.41 -12.65
CA TRP A 396 19.04 -12.78 -12.75
C TRP A 396 17.89 -12.90 -13.76
N CYS A 397 16.92 -12.00 -13.72
CA CYS A 397 15.80 -11.99 -14.65
C CYS A 397 16.23 -11.58 -16.07
N VAL A 398 17.13 -10.60 -16.21
CA VAL A 398 17.62 -10.12 -17.53
C VAL A 398 18.44 -11.19 -18.23
N GLU A 399 19.38 -11.82 -17.53
CA GLU A 399 20.15 -12.95 -18.08
C GLU A 399 19.29 -14.21 -18.25
N ASN A 400 18.16 -14.25 -17.53
CA ASN A 400 17.16 -15.30 -17.59
C ASN A 400 17.76 -16.71 -17.44
N GLN A 401 18.60 -16.91 -16.44
CA GLN A 401 19.25 -18.19 -16.17
C GLN A 401 18.24 -19.31 -15.87
N GLY A 402 17.04 -18.97 -15.38
CA GLY A 402 15.93 -19.89 -15.19
C GLY A 402 15.23 -20.31 -16.49
N GLY A 403 15.44 -19.59 -17.62
CA GLY A 403 14.80 -19.86 -18.90
C GLY A 403 13.31 -19.51 -18.94
N HIS A 404 12.83 -18.61 -18.08
CA HIS A 404 11.41 -18.26 -17.94
C HIS A 404 10.93 -17.30 -19.03
N LYS A 405 9.76 -17.61 -19.59
CA LYS A 405 9.14 -16.77 -20.62
C LYS A 405 8.76 -15.41 -20.09
N GLY A 406 9.20 -14.36 -20.77
CA GLY A 406 8.87 -12.97 -20.49
C GLY A 406 9.87 -12.26 -19.60
N TYR A 407 10.76 -12.94 -18.90
CA TYR A 407 11.82 -12.31 -18.12
C TYR A 407 12.73 -11.47 -19.02
N GLY A 408 13.12 -10.28 -18.54
CA GLY A 408 13.96 -9.36 -19.30
C GLY A 408 14.11 -8.00 -18.63
N GLU A 409 14.63 -7.02 -19.35
CA GLU A 409 14.90 -5.66 -18.85
C GLU A 409 13.66 -4.91 -18.38
N ASP A 410 12.50 -5.22 -18.94
CA ASP A 410 11.22 -4.59 -18.65
C ASP A 410 10.22 -5.51 -17.91
N LEU A 411 10.65 -6.73 -17.54
CA LEU A 411 9.86 -7.64 -16.72
C LEU A 411 10.77 -8.45 -15.78
N TRP A 412 10.98 -7.92 -14.59
CA TRP A 412 11.81 -8.49 -13.53
C TRP A 412 11.22 -8.16 -12.15
N GLY A 413 11.66 -8.87 -11.14
CA GLY A 413 11.33 -8.62 -9.75
C GLY A 413 10.83 -9.88 -9.03
N LEU A 414 11.71 -10.45 -8.20
CA LEU A 414 11.47 -11.65 -7.43
C LEU A 414 11.34 -11.30 -5.95
N THR A 415 10.20 -11.66 -5.37
CA THR A 415 9.94 -11.50 -3.94
C THR A 415 8.92 -12.55 -3.48
N ALA A 416 8.52 -12.51 -2.21
CA ALA A 416 7.44 -13.35 -1.72
C ALA A 416 6.11 -12.90 -2.33
N SER A 417 5.35 -13.82 -2.91
CA SER A 417 4.07 -13.56 -3.58
C SER A 417 3.28 -14.84 -3.86
N TYR A 418 2.08 -14.71 -4.39
CA TYR A 418 1.34 -15.85 -4.92
C TYR A 418 2.06 -16.50 -6.11
N SER A 419 1.93 -17.79 -6.22
CA SER A 419 2.43 -18.57 -7.34
C SER A 419 1.46 -19.68 -7.73
N ILE A 420 1.79 -20.41 -8.79
CA ILE A 420 1.06 -21.62 -9.20
C ILE A 420 1.09 -22.75 -8.16
N LYS A 421 1.96 -22.63 -7.14
CA LYS A 421 2.09 -23.56 -6.01
C LYS A 421 1.60 -22.97 -4.67
N GLY A 422 0.88 -21.85 -4.72
CA GLY A 422 0.52 -21.08 -3.53
C GLY A 422 1.51 -19.95 -3.24
N TYR A 423 1.52 -19.42 -2.02
CA TYR A 423 2.45 -18.37 -1.61
C TYR A 423 3.89 -18.91 -1.51
N SER A 424 4.84 -18.22 -2.11
CA SER A 424 6.24 -18.63 -2.18
C SER A 424 7.17 -17.41 -2.16
N ALA A 425 8.32 -17.55 -1.50
CA ALA A 425 9.37 -16.53 -1.50
C ALA A 425 10.32 -16.75 -2.69
N HIS A 426 10.11 -16.02 -3.79
CA HIS A 426 10.95 -16.09 -4.98
C HIS A 426 12.21 -15.25 -4.82
N ARG A 427 13.34 -15.75 -5.32
CA ARG A 427 14.65 -15.08 -5.33
C ARG A 427 15.53 -15.64 -6.46
N PRO A 428 16.66 -15.01 -6.78
CA PRO A 428 17.63 -15.58 -7.70
C PRO A 428 18.03 -17.02 -7.30
N GLY A 429 17.94 -17.94 -8.24
CA GLY A 429 18.19 -19.37 -8.03
C GLY A 429 17.03 -20.19 -7.46
N GLU A 430 16.00 -19.55 -6.93
CA GLU A 430 14.79 -20.22 -6.42
C GLU A 430 13.54 -19.41 -6.83
N ASP A 431 13.09 -19.59 -8.07
CA ASP A 431 11.87 -18.97 -8.56
C ASP A 431 11.03 -19.98 -9.37
N LEU A 432 9.78 -19.61 -9.64
CA LEU A 432 8.80 -20.43 -10.34
C LEU A 432 8.34 -19.78 -11.66
N GLY A 433 9.13 -18.85 -12.21
CA GLY A 433 8.71 -18.05 -13.36
C GLY A 433 7.62 -17.04 -13.02
N VAL A 434 7.64 -16.52 -11.79
CA VAL A 434 6.65 -15.57 -11.27
C VAL A 434 7.33 -14.23 -10.99
N ILE A 435 6.78 -13.17 -11.57
CA ILE A 435 7.16 -11.78 -11.30
C ILE A 435 6.12 -11.15 -10.37
N SER A 436 6.60 -10.41 -9.38
CA SER A 436 5.76 -9.61 -8.49
C SER A 436 5.96 -8.13 -8.77
N PRO A 437 4.92 -7.39 -9.16
CA PRO A 437 5.02 -5.95 -9.44
C PRO A 437 5.68 -5.17 -8.31
N THR A 438 5.37 -5.48 -7.05
CA THR A 438 5.94 -4.82 -5.87
C THR A 438 7.47 -4.89 -5.84
N ALA A 439 8.08 -6.00 -6.27
CA ALA A 439 9.53 -6.18 -6.22
C ALA A 439 10.27 -5.10 -7.02
N ALA A 440 9.84 -4.83 -8.25
CA ALA A 440 10.44 -3.79 -9.09
C ALA A 440 9.96 -2.39 -8.69
N LEU A 441 8.67 -2.19 -8.39
CA LEU A 441 8.11 -0.87 -8.13
C LEU A 441 8.50 -0.32 -6.76
N SER A 442 8.61 -1.18 -5.74
CA SER A 442 9.14 -0.78 -4.42
C SER A 442 10.66 -0.52 -4.45
N SER A 443 11.33 -0.95 -5.52
CA SER A 443 12.75 -0.64 -5.74
C SER A 443 12.99 0.69 -6.47
N MET A 444 11.94 1.46 -6.75
CA MET A 444 12.05 2.73 -7.52
C MET A 444 13.08 3.72 -6.95
N PRO A 445 13.28 3.89 -5.63
CA PRO A 445 14.36 4.74 -5.13
C PRO A 445 15.77 4.25 -5.51
N TYR A 446 15.97 2.93 -5.60
CA TYR A 446 17.28 2.32 -5.87
C TYR A 446 17.59 2.22 -7.37
N THR A 447 16.56 1.98 -8.18
CA THR A 447 16.67 1.70 -9.61
C THR A 447 15.54 2.38 -10.40
N PRO A 448 15.48 3.74 -10.41
CA PRO A 448 14.32 4.46 -10.94
C PRO A 448 14.04 4.20 -12.42
N GLU A 449 15.08 4.16 -13.26
CA GLU A 449 14.93 3.95 -14.70
C GLU A 449 14.46 2.52 -15.01
N GLU A 450 15.04 1.53 -14.33
CA GLU A 450 14.72 0.12 -14.51
C GLU A 450 13.32 -0.21 -13.97
N SER A 451 12.97 0.35 -12.82
CA SER A 451 11.64 0.19 -12.20
C SER A 451 10.54 0.83 -13.07
N LEU A 452 10.82 2.01 -13.64
CA LEU A 452 9.89 2.68 -14.56
C LEU A 452 9.67 1.88 -15.85
N LYS A 453 10.68 1.20 -16.38
CA LYS A 453 10.51 0.30 -17.54
C LYS A 453 9.52 -0.82 -17.21
N VAL A 454 9.66 -1.44 -16.03
CA VAL A 454 8.72 -2.47 -15.58
C VAL A 454 7.31 -1.91 -15.40
N LEU A 455 7.16 -0.76 -14.74
CA LEU A 455 5.87 -0.09 -14.56
C LEU A 455 5.15 0.11 -15.90
N LYS A 456 5.86 0.65 -16.89
CA LYS A 456 5.34 0.86 -18.25
C LYS A 456 4.93 -0.45 -18.92
N ASN A 457 5.77 -1.46 -18.86
CA ASN A 457 5.47 -2.77 -19.46
C ASN A 457 4.24 -3.41 -18.80
N LEU A 458 4.19 -3.42 -17.47
CA LEU A 458 3.04 -3.95 -16.74
C LEU A 458 1.74 -3.23 -17.11
N TYR A 459 1.76 -1.89 -17.19
CA TYR A 459 0.55 -1.12 -17.47
C TYR A 459 0.13 -1.18 -18.94
N TYR A 460 1.08 -0.98 -19.88
CA TYR A 460 0.75 -0.88 -21.30
C TYR A 460 0.52 -2.24 -21.98
N ASN A 461 1.25 -3.28 -21.57
CA ASN A 461 1.21 -4.58 -22.23
C ASN A 461 0.41 -5.63 -21.45
N TYR A 462 0.34 -5.51 -20.13
CA TYR A 462 -0.33 -6.47 -19.25
C TYR A 462 -1.50 -5.88 -18.46
N GLY A 463 -1.75 -4.56 -18.52
CA GLY A 463 -2.68 -3.86 -17.64
C GLY A 463 -4.05 -4.50 -17.52
N GLU A 464 -4.67 -4.93 -18.62
CA GLU A 464 -5.95 -5.64 -18.63
C GLU A 464 -5.96 -6.91 -17.75
N LYS A 465 -4.80 -7.55 -17.57
CA LYS A 465 -4.64 -8.79 -16.80
C LYS A 465 -4.18 -8.57 -15.37
N VAL A 466 -3.37 -7.51 -15.14
CA VAL A 466 -2.63 -7.37 -13.88
C VAL A 466 -2.96 -6.09 -13.10
N PHE A 467 -3.85 -5.23 -13.61
CA PHE A 467 -4.19 -3.96 -12.99
C PHE A 467 -5.69 -3.88 -12.68
N GLY A 468 -6.04 -3.54 -11.46
CA GLY A 468 -7.42 -3.48 -10.99
C GLY A 468 -7.68 -2.28 -10.07
N ARG A 469 -8.75 -2.35 -9.26
CA ARG A 469 -9.24 -1.23 -8.42
C ARG A 469 -8.24 -0.73 -7.38
N TYR A 470 -7.22 -1.52 -7.03
CA TYR A 470 -6.18 -1.18 -6.07
C TYR A 470 -4.78 -1.21 -6.69
N GLY A 471 -4.68 -0.95 -8.00
CA GLY A 471 -3.43 -1.00 -8.73
C GLY A 471 -3.05 -2.40 -9.20
N PHE A 472 -1.76 -2.70 -9.25
CA PHE A 472 -1.29 -4.00 -9.72
C PHE A 472 -1.64 -5.11 -8.73
N TYR A 473 -2.04 -6.28 -9.28
CA TYR A 473 -2.18 -7.50 -8.51
C TYR A 473 -0.82 -8.01 -8.03
N ASP A 474 -0.86 -8.92 -7.08
CA ASP A 474 0.30 -9.44 -6.35
C ASP A 474 1.36 -10.09 -7.24
N ALA A 475 0.94 -10.87 -8.23
CA ALA A 475 1.86 -11.70 -9.01
C ALA A 475 1.39 -11.95 -10.44
N MET A 476 2.34 -12.31 -11.30
CA MET A 476 2.04 -12.78 -12.65
C MET A 476 3.08 -13.78 -13.17
N SER A 477 2.65 -14.70 -14.03
CA SER A 477 3.53 -15.58 -14.81
C SER A 477 3.06 -15.69 -16.25
N PRO A 478 3.75 -15.04 -17.20
CA PRO A 478 3.44 -15.19 -18.63
C PRO A 478 3.64 -16.62 -19.15
N GLU A 479 4.60 -17.36 -18.56
CA GLU A 479 4.88 -18.75 -18.90
C GLU A 479 3.72 -19.67 -18.53
N ALA A 480 3.23 -19.56 -17.30
CA ALA A 480 2.12 -20.36 -16.80
C ALA A 480 0.74 -19.81 -17.19
N ASN A 481 0.67 -18.66 -17.89
CA ASN A 481 -0.56 -17.89 -18.11
C ASN A 481 -1.34 -17.66 -16.80
N TYR A 482 -0.60 -17.34 -15.72
CA TYR A 482 -1.12 -17.18 -14.37
C TYR A 482 -1.18 -15.68 -14.03
N TYR A 483 -2.39 -15.18 -13.79
CA TYR A 483 -2.68 -13.78 -13.48
C TYR A 483 -3.74 -13.72 -12.37
N PRO A 484 -3.37 -13.98 -11.10
CA PRO A 484 -4.32 -14.01 -10.00
C PRO A 484 -4.84 -12.59 -9.72
N ARG A 485 -6.16 -12.44 -9.59
CA ARG A 485 -6.78 -11.15 -9.26
C ARG A 485 -6.83 -10.95 -7.74
N ARG A 486 -5.66 -10.88 -7.13
CA ARG A 486 -5.44 -10.88 -5.69
C ARG A 486 -4.46 -9.80 -5.29
N TYR A 487 -4.66 -9.23 -4.12
CA TYR A 487 -3.79 -8.25 -3.50
C TYR A 487 -3.36 -8.73 -2.11
N LEU A 488 -2.14 -8.40 -1.69
CA LEU A 488 -1.62 -8.55 -0.34
C LEU A 488 -1.20 -7.19 0.22
N ALA A 489 -1.53 -6.91 1.48
CA ALA A 489 -1.13 -5.66 2.12
C ALA A 489 0.39 -5.49 2.15
N ILE A 490 1.11 -6.58 2.40
CA ILE A 490 2.58 -6.60 2.47
C ILE A 490 3.27 -6.32 1.13
N ASP A 491 2.54 -6.36 0.01
CA ASP A 491 3.04 -6.02 -1.32
C ASP A 491 2.55 -4.65 -1.79
N GLN A 492 1.31 -4.29 -1.47
CA GLN A 492 0.77 -2.98 -1.79
C GLN A 492 1.43 -1.85 -0.98
N GLY A 493 1.72 -2.10 0.31
CA GLY A 493 2.31 -1.10 1.20
C GLY A 493 3.70 -0.64 0.79
N PRO A 494 4.66 -1.54 0.59
CA PRO A 494 5.99 -1.14 0.11
C PRO A 494 5.95 -0.40 -1.22
N MET A 495 5.05 -0.79 -2.13
CA MET A 495 4.91 -0.15 -3.44
C MET A 495 4.52 1.34 -3.28
N VAL A 496 3.45 1.66 -2.55
CA VAL A 496 3.03 3.05 -2.36
C VAL A 496 4.04 3.85 -1.54
N ALA A 497 4.62 3.26 -0.47
CA ALA A 497 5.58 3.93 0.40
C ALA A 497 6.89 4.28 -0.32
N MET A 498 7.45 3.34 -1.09
CA MET A 498 8.73 3.55 -1.77
C MET A 498 8.58 4.41 -3.03
N ILE A 499 7.44 4.36 -3.73
CA ILE A 499 7.14 5.32 -4.80
C ILE A 499 7.10 6.74 -4.21
N GLU A 500 6.41 6.96 -3.07
CA GLU A 500 6.39 8.28 -2.43
C GLU A 500 7.78 8.70 -1.93
N ASN A 501 8.55 7.77 -1.36
CA ASN A 501 9.94 8.07 -0.97
C ASN A 501 10.83 8.44 -2.16
N TYR A 502 10.63 7.83 -3.32
CA TYR A 502 11.30 8.25 -4.56
C TYR A 502 10.91 9.66 -4.98
N ARG A 503 9.62 10.03 -4.86
CA ARG A 503 9.06 11.30 -5.30
C ARG A 503 9.34 12.47 -4.36
N SER A 504 9.28 12.25 -3.05
CA SER A 504 9.30 13.33 -2.04
C SER A 504 10.10 13.04 -0.78
N GLU A 505 10.53 11.79 -0.54
CA GLU A 505 11.17 11.33 0.70
C GLU A 505 10.26 11.42 1.96
N LEU A 506 8.96 11.60 1.79
CA LEU A 506 8.00 11.87 2.89
C LEU A 506 8.11 10.86 4.03
N GLY A 507 8.07 9.57 3.74
CA GLY A 507 8.14 8.52 4.76
C GLY A 507 9.47 8.57 5.53
N TRP A 508 10.55 8.77 4.82
CA TRP A 508 11.90 8.89 5.38
C TRP A 508 12.05 10.14 6.26
N GLU A 509 11.61 11.31 5.78
CA GLU A 509 11.70 12.55 6.55
C GLU A 509 10.90 12.46 7.87
N LEU A 510 9.68 11.93 7.81
CA LEU A 510 8.84 11.80 8.99
C LEU A 510 9.42 10.82 10.01
N PHE A 511 9.74 9.59 9.61
CA PHE A 511 10.25 8.59 10.56
C PHE A 511 11.61 8.99 11.12
N MET A 512 12.53 9.43 10.27
CA MET A 512 13.86 9.90 10.70
C MET A 512 13.81 11.20 11.51
N GLY A 513 12.72 11.95 11.46
CA GLY A 513 12.47 13.14 12.27
C GLY A 513 12.21 12.86 13.75
N ALA A 514 11.93 11.60 14.13
CA ALA A 514 11.72 11.21 15.52
C ALA A 514 13.04 11.21 16.31
N PRO A 515 13.16 11.99 17.40
CA PRO A 515 14.42 12.12 18.16
C PRO A 515 14.92 10.79 18.74
N GLU A 516 14.00 9.90 19.12
CA GLU A 516 14.33 8.59 19.70
C GLU A 516 14.99 7.69 18.65
N ILE A 517 14.56 7.78 17.38
CA ILE A 517 15.17 7.03 16.28
C ILE A 517 16.61 7.50 16.06
N GLN A 518 16.85 8.81 16.10
CA GLN A 518 18.20 9.35 16.00
C GLN A 518 19.10 8.86 17.15
N ALA A 519 18.59 8.89 18.39
CA ALA A 519 19.31 8.40 19.55
C ALA A 519 19.57 6.88 19.50
N GLY A 520 18.60 6.10 19.01
CA GLY A 520 18.76 4.65 18.82
C GLY A 520 19.82 4.31 17.78
N LEU A 521 19.83 5.00 16.65
CA LEU A 521 20.85 4.83 15.61
C LEU A 521 22.27 5.17 16.14
N ASP A 522 22.41 6.30 16.86
CA ASP A 522 23.68 6.67 17.50
C ASP A 522 24.14 5.60 18.49
N LYS A 523 23.22 5.09 19.32
CA LYS A 523 23.47 4.04 20.30
C LYS A 523 24.00 2.75 19.65
N LEU A 524 23.47 2.39 18.48
CA LEU A 524 23.90 1.19 17.73
C LEU A 524 25.15 1.45 16.87
N GLY A 525 25.65 2.69 16.83
CA GLY A 525 26.86 3.07 16.09
C GLY A 525 26.63 3.26 14.58
N PHE A 526 25.42 3.66 14.19
CA PHE A 526 25.14 4.06 12.82
C PHE A 526 25.66 5.48 12.55
N GLU A 527 26.22 5.66 11.38
CA GLU A 527 26.57 6.95 10.79
C GLU A 527 25.49 7.35 9.79
N ARG A 528 25.19 8.66 9.73
CA ARG A 528 24.26 9.27 8.78
C ARG A 528 24.96 10.46 8.12
N LYS A 529 24.92 10.56 6.83
CA LYS A 529 25.54 11.66 6.07
C LYS A 529 24.49 12.43 5.27
#